data_4caa4a731c94773b1e71ee12e67d54da
#
_entry.id   4caa4a731c94773b1e71ee12e67d54da
#
_cell.length_a   1.000
_cell.length_b   1.000
_cell.length_c   1.000
_cell.angle_alpha   90.00
_cell.angle_beta   90.00
_cell.angle_gamma   90.00
#
_symmetry.space_group_name_H-M   'P 1'
#
loop_
_entity.id
_entity.type
_entity.pdbx_description
1 polymer ?
#
loop_
_entity_poly.entity_id
_entity_poly.type
_entity_poly.pdbx_seq_one_letter_code
_entity_poly.pdbx_strand_id
1 'polypeptide(L)'
;MKQAPARIGYLGPIGTFTQQALVGEPDLQSAEHLPFRTVADVLDAVQSGDVDLGFVPIENSIEGTVNYTQDALVFDYNLLIQREVVIDIELCLLVRPGTKLAQIDEIHSMPVATAQCHGFLRSNLPTADIRITNSTAEAAKIVSESTGLNTAAVAPRNAADVYGLDVIAENIADQEGNQTRFVLVGKENIPAPTGNDRTAIVVFQRADEPGSLLAILQEFAARRINLSQLLSRPTKRGGLGNYCFIMYADGHISDELVADALRDLHAKQGDVKFMGSYPAAVKHAQNTREHADARWREADDWVSELRSQIAR
;
A
#
# COMPACT_ATOMS: atom_id res chain seq x y z
N MET A 1 6.45 9.50 -24.62
CA MET A 1 6.91 9.74 -23.24
C MET A 1 5.71 10.29 -22.49
N LYS A 2 5.22 9.62 -21.44
CA LYS A 2 4.19 10.20 -20.55
C LYS A 2 4.85 11.37 -19.80
N GLN A 3 4.18 12.50 -19.75
CA GLN A 3 4.61 13.63 -18.94
C GLN A 3 4.61 13.19 -17.47
N ALA A 4 5.65 13.54 -16.70
CA ALA A 4 5.66 13.27 -15.26
C ALA A 4 4.43 13.95 -14.63
N PRO A 5 3.83 13.36 -13.57
CA PRO A 5 2.68 13.97 -12.89
C PRO A 5 3.10 15.34 -12.35
N ALA A 6 2.23 16.33 -12.54
CA ALA A 6 2.53 17.68 -12.07
C ALA A 6 2.36 17.80 -10.55
N ARG A 7 1.34 17.09 -9.97
CA ARG A 7 0.98 17.15 -8.55
C ARG A 7 0.68 15.77 -7.99
N ILE A 8 1.24 15.46 -6.81
CA ILE A 8 1.00 14.21 -6.09
C ILE A 8 0.53 14.54 -4.68
N GLY A 9 -0.71 14.17 -4.35
CA GLY A 9 -1.21 14.22 -2.99
C GLY A 9 -0.70 13.04 -2.18
N TYR A 10 -0.32 13.25 -0.92
CA TYR A 10 0.11 12.16 -0.06
C TYR A 10 -0.40 12.33 1.38
N LEU A 11 -0.48 11.21 2.14
CA LEU A 11 -0.84 11.26 3.55
C LEU A 11 0.29 11.92 4.35
N GLY A 12 0.05 13.17 4.75
CA GLY A 12 0.95 13.98 5.56
C GLY A 12 0.90 13.67 7.06
N PRO A 13 1.53 14.52 7.84
CA PRO A 13 2.25 15.74 7.47
C PRO A 13 3.62 15.50 6.84
N ILE A 14 4.38 16.58 6.60
CA ILE A 14 5.79 16.52 6.18
C ILE A 14 6.59 15.78 7.26
N GLY A 15 7.59 14.96 6.87
CA GLY A 15 8.41 14.16 7.79
C GLY A 15 7.83 12.77 8.12
N THR A 16 6.73 12.34 7.48
CA THR A 16 6.17 10.98 7.62
C THR A 16 6.92 9.95 6.79
N PHE A 17 6.73 8.66 7.12
CA PHE A 17 7.18 7.54 6.27
C PHE A 17 6.54 7.59 4.88
N THR A 18 5.31 8.10 4.75
CA THR A 18 4.66 8.29 3.44
C THR A 18 5.44 9.26 2.58
N GLN A 19 5.88 10.40 3.14
CA GLN A 19 6.73 11.33 2.41
C GLN A 19 8.09 10.72 2.09
N GLN A 20 8.71 10.02 3.05
CA GLN A 20 10.00 9.34 2.83
C GLN A 20 9.92 8.37 1.65
N ALA A 21 8.88 7.55 1.59
CA ALA A 21 8.66 6.61 0.48
C ALA A 21 8.46 7.33 -0.85
N LEU A 22 7.67 8.41 -0.87
CA LEU A 22 7.39 9.18 -2.09
C LEU A 22 8.64 9.88 -2.64
N VAL A 23 9.43 10.51 -1.78
CA VAL A 23 10.67 11.21 -2.18
C VAL A 23 11.76 10.21 -2.58
N GLY A 24 11.69 8.97 -2.09
CA GLY A 24 12.57 7.87 -2.47
C GLY A 24 12.42 7.42 -3.93
N GLU A 25 11.32 7.80 -4.62
CA GLU A 25 11.06 7.44 -6.01
C GLU A 25 11.63 8.50 -6.97
N PRO A 26 12.74 8.23 -7.70
CA PRO A 26 13.46 9.25 -8.47
C PRO A 26 12.64 9.92 -9.58
N ASP A 27 11.74 9.17 -10.20
CA ASP A 27 10.88 9.65 -11.30
C ASP A 27 9.67 10.48 -10.81
N LEU A 28 9.40 10.49 -9.51
CA LEU A 28 8.34 11.29 -8.90
C LEU A 28 8.85 12.55 -8.20
N GLN A 29 10.16 12.71 -8.05
CA GLN A 29 10.77 13.85 -7.34
C GLN A 29 10.50 15.21 -8.00
N SER A 30 10.26 15.25 -9.32
CA SER A 30 9.98 16.49 -10.05
C SER A 30 8.55 16.98 -9.90
N ALA A 31 7.65 16.17 -9.34
CA ALA A 31 6.27 16.56 -9.10
C ALA A 31 6.16 17.46 -7.85
N GLU A 32 5.11 18.28 -7.81
CA GLU A 32 4.73 19.00 -6.59
C GLU A 32 4.09 18.02 -5.61
N HIS A 33 4.64 17.88 -4.41
CA HIS A 33 4.15 16.98 -3.36
C HIS A 33 3.27 17.75 -2.36
N LEU A 34 1.99 17.40 -2.30
CA LEU A 34 0.98 18.09 -1.47
C LEU A 34 0.55 17.20 -0.30
N PRO A 35 0.86 17.58 0.97
CA PRO A 35 0.44 16.82 2.13
C PRO A 35 -1.05 17.03 2.44
N PHE A 36 -1.78 15.95 2.68
CA PHE A 36 -3.16 15.94 3.13
C PHE A 36 -3.28 15.36 4.54
N ARG A 37 -4.35 15.68 5.24
CA ARG A 37 -4.54 15.26 6.64
C ARG A 37 -4.98 13.81 6.77
N THR A 38 -5.80 13.33 5.84
CA THR A 38 -6.35 11.98 5.85
C THR A 38 -6.20 11.29 4.49
N VAL A 39 -6.30 9.96 4.51
CA VAL A 39 -6.33 9.17 3.26
C VAL A 39 -7.53 9.59 2.38
N ALA A 40 -8.70 9.88 3.00
CA ALA A 40 -9.87 10.34 2.25
C ALA A 40 -9.56 11.65 1.51
N ASP A 41 -8.95 12.63 2.17
CA ASP A 41 -8.61 13.90 1.54
C ASP A 41 -7.69 13.71 0.34
N VAL A 42 -6.72 12.75 0.42
CA VAL A 42 -5.85 12.39 -0.72
C VAL A 42 -6.67 11.82 -1.87
N LEU A 43 -7.56 10.85 -1.58
CA LEU A 43 -8.35 10.18 -2.60
C LEU A 43 -9.40 11.12 -3.22
N ASP A 44 -10.00 12.00 -2.42
CA ASP A 44 -10.91 13.05 -2.89
C ASP A 44 -10.20 14.01 -3.85
N ALA A 45 -8.98 14.46 -3.50
CA ALA A 45 -8.19 15.33 -4.34
C ALA A 45 -7.80 14.68 -5.68
N VAL A 46 -7.55 13.36 -5.70
CA VAL A 46 -7.36 12.62 -6.95
C VAL A 46 -8.67 12.54 -7.72
N GLN A 47 -9.77 12.19 -7.06
CA GLN A 47 -11.08 12.02 -7.69
C GLN A 47 -11.61 13.34 -8.28
N SER A 48 -11.40 14.47 -7.62
CA SER A 48 -11.75 15.81 -8.14
C SER A 48 -10.81 16.28 -9.27
N GLY A 49 -9.54 15.83 -9.26
CA GLY A 49 -8.50 16.28 -10.18
C GLY A 49 -7.69 17.47 -9.65
N ASP A 50 -7.78 17.72 -8.33
CA ASP A 50 -6.94 18.71 -7.67
C ASP A 50 -5.47 18.26 -7.62
N VAL A 51 -5.25 16.94 -7.64
CA VAL A 51 -3.94 16.32 -7.87
C VAL A 51 -4.05 15.23 -8.95
N ASP A 52 -2.94 14.95 -9.62
CA ASP A 52 -2.90 13.94 -10.68
C ASP A 52 -2.87 12.51 -10.11
N LEU A 53 -2.14 12.33 -9.00
CA LEU A 53 -1.97 11.05 -8.33
C LEU A 53 -2.07 11.22 -6.81
N GLY A 54 -2.44 10.13 -6.13
CA GLY A 54 -2.45 10.03 -4.67
C GLY A 54 -1.47 8.96 -4.19
N PHE A 55 -0.78 9.21 -3.10
CA PHE A 55 0.16 8.28 -2.49
C PHE A 55 -0.22 7.98 -1.05
N VAL A 56 -0.61 6.73 -0.77
CA VAL A 56 -1.19 6.32 0.52
C VAL A 56 -0.68 4.95 0.97
N PRO A 57 -0.58 4.70 2.30
CA PRO A 57 -0.22 3.38 2.83
C PRO A 57 -1.38 2.39 2.64
N ILE A 58 -1.08 1.13 2.31
CA ILE A 58 -2.07 0.07 2.14
C ILE A 58 -1.84 -1.14 3.06
N GLU A 59 -0.61 -1.39 3.46
CA GLU A 59 -0.24 -2.53 4.31
C GLU A 59 1.05 -2.24 5.10
N ASN A 60 1.10 -2.73 6.33
CA ASN A 60 2.34 -2.79 7.13
C ASN A 60 2.58 -4.24 7.56
N SER A 61 3.83 -4.70 7.57
CA SER A 61 4.18 -6.10 7.85
C SER A 61 3.87 -6.55 9.29
N ILE A 62 3.78 -5.62 10.25
CA ILE A 62 3.47 -5.90 11.65
C ILE A 62 1.98 -5.68 11.93
N GLU A 63 1.43 -4.53 11.53
CA GLU A 63 0.05 -4.13 11.81
C GLU A 63 -0.97 -4.73 10.84
N GLY A 64 -0.49 -5.25 9.70
CA GLY A 64 -1.34 -5.80 8.66
C GLY A 64 -1.92 -4.74 7.73
N THR A 65 -3.12 -5.01 7.22
CA THR A 65 -3.80 -4.16 6.24
C THR A 65 -4.19 -2.82 6.83
N VAL A 66 -3.91 -1.73 6.11
CA VAL A 66 -4.47 -0.41 6.40
C VAL A 66 -5.93 -0.39 5.92
N ASN A 67 -6.82 -0.90 6.78
CA ASN A 67 -8.23 -1.16 6.47
C ASN A 67 -8.96 0.04 5.88
N TYR A 68 -8.65 1.25 6.34
CA TYR A 68 -9.29 2.47 5.86
C TYR A 68 -8.96 2.74 4.38
N THR A 69 -7.69 2.65 4.00
CA THR A 69 -7.27 2.80 2.60
C THR A 69 -7.87 1.72 1.72
N GLN A 70 -7.82 0.48 2.20
CA GLN A 70 -8.37 -0.67 1.47
C GLN A 70 -9.87 -0.51 1.22
N ASP A 71 -10.64 -0.20 2.28
CA ASP A 71 -12.08 -0.03 2.19
C ASP A 71 -12.46 1.15 1.27
N ALA A 72 -11.75 2.26 1.37
CA ALA A 72 -11.97 3.43 0.52
C ALA A 72 -11.79 3.08 -0.97
N LEU A 73 -10.69 2.42 -1.33
CA LEU A 73 -10.44 1.99 -2.71
C LEU A 73 -11.46 0.95 -3.21
N VAL A 74 -11.98 0.11 -2.31
CA VAL A 74 -12.98 -0.92 -2.65
C VAL A 74 -14.37 -0.32 -2.86
N PHE A 75 -14.84 0.52 -1.94
CA PHE A 75 -16.24 0.89 -1.84
C PHE A 75 -16.55 2.32 -2.27
N ASP A 76 -15.62 3.25 -2.05
CA ASP A 76 -15.92 4.68 -2.09
C ASP A 76 -15.33 5.38 -3.32
N TYR A 77 -14.18 4.91 -3.84
CA TYR A 77 -13.46 5.55 -4.94
C TYR A 77 -13.29 4.62 -6.14
N ASN A 78 -13.37 5.19 -7.34
CA ASN A 78 -13.06 4.48 -8.59
C ASN A 78 -11.67 4.91 -9.11
N LEU A 79 -10.64 4.54 -8.36
CA LEU A 79 -9.25 4.84 -8.65
C LEU A 79 -8.48 3.55 -8.94
N LEU A 80 -7.46 3.64 -9.77
CA LEU A 80 -6.59 2.53 -10.15
C LEU A 80 -5.24 2.65 -9.44
N ILE A 81 -4.79 1.56 -8.87
CA ILE A 81 -3.41 1.44 -8.38
C ILE A 81 -2.49 1.37 -9.60
N GLN A 82 -1.46 2.24 -9.62
CA GLN A 82 -0.52 2.36 -10.72
C GLN A 82 0.89 1.89 -10.36
N ARG A 83 1.20 1.82 -9.08
CA ARG A 83 2.51 1.37 -8.56
C ARG A 83 2.37 1.02 -7.09
N GLU A 84 3.17 0.08 -6.61
CA GLU A 84 3.45 -0.09 -5.19
C GLU A 84 4.90 0.29 -4.88
N VAL A 85 5.10 0.83 -3.69
CA VAL A 85 6.40 1.16 -3.11
C VAL A 85 6.48 0.54 -1.73
N VAL A 86 7.58 -0.14 -1.44
CA VAL A 86 7.82 -0.75 -0.12
C VAL A 86 9.07 -0.16 0.47
N ILE A 87 8.99 0.33 1.71
CA ILE A 87 10.15 0.81 2.46
C ILE A 87 10.24 0.12 3.81
N ASP A 88 11.45 0.03 4.33
CA ASP A 88 11.69 -0.35 5.71
C ASP A 88 11.27 0.78 6.66
N ILE A 89 10.68 0.42 7.80
CA ILE A 89 10.19 1.33 8.82
C ILE A 89 11.18 1.32 9.98
N GLU A 90 12.04 2.32 10.00
CA GLU A 90 13.04 2.50 11.03
C GLU A 90 12.62 3.62 11.98
N LEU A 91 12.37 3.26 13.23
CA LEU A 91 12.02 4.21 14.29
C LEU A 91 13.26 4.67 15.03
N CYS A 92 13.37 5.98 15.20
CA CYS A 92 14.48 6.65 15.89
C CYS A 92 13.96 7.45 17.08
N LEU A 93 14.84 7.69 18.05
CA LEU A 93 14.59 8.64 19.14
C LEU A 93 15.16 10.00 18.76
N LEU A 94 14.30 10.96 18.55
CA LEU A 94 14.62 12.31 18.10
C LEU A 94 14.46 13.31 19.24
N VAL A 95 15.41 14.23 19.36
CA VAL A 95 15.44 15.24 20.42
C VAL A 95 15.89 16.60 19.89
N ARG A 96 15.67 17.65 20.63
CA ARG A 96 16.27 18.94 20.33
C ARG A 96 17.79 18.88 20.49
N PRO A 97 18.55 19.62 19.66
CA PRO A 97 20.00 19.68 19.75
C PRO A 97 20.50 19.98 21.19
N GLY A 98 21.46 19.17 21.62
CA GLY A 98 22.05 19.29 22.94
C GLY A 98 21.32 18.54 24.07
N THR A 99 20.19 17.90 23.83
CA THR A 99 19.49 17.05 24.80
C THR A 99 20.27 15.75 25.07
N LYS A 100 20.37 15.37 26.32
CA LYS A 100 20.96 14.08 26.73
C LYS A 100 19.87 13.08 27.10
N LEU A 101 20.11 11.80 26.84
CA LEU A 101 19.16 10.73 27.12
C LEU A 101 18.63 10.76 28.56
N ALA A 102 19.49 11.01 29.54
CA ALA A 102 19.13 11.07 30.96
C ALA A 102 18.24 12.27 31.35
N GLN A 103 18.02 13.21 30.47
CA GLN A 103 17.17 14.38 30.72
C GLN A 103 15.75 14.18 30.27
N ILE A 104 15.49 13.12 29.49
CA ILE A 104 14.17 12.88 28.87
C ILE A 104 13.23 12.32 29.93
N ASP A 105 12.13 13.04 30.14
CA ASP A 105 11.03 12.63 31.00
C ASP A 105 9.67 12.58 30.26
N GLU A 106 9.64 13.01 29.00
CA GLU A 106 8.42 12.96 28.16
C GLU A 106 8.75 12.51 26.74
N ILE A 107 7.97 11.54 26.23
CA ILE A 107 8.12 10.93 24.89
C ILE A 107 6.85 11.14 24.12
N HIS A 108 6.94 11.74 22.93
CA HIS A 108 5.84 11.93 22.00
C HIS A 108 5.89 10.90 20.89
N SER A 109 4.78 10.23 20.58
CA SER A 109 4.57 9.47 19.34
C SER A 109 3.14 8.96 19.22
N MET A 110 2.84 8.33 18.07
CA MET A 110 1.61 7.57 17.90
C MET A 110 1.68 6.22 18.66
N PRO A 111 0.53 5.69 19.13
CA PRO A 111 0.50 4.46 19.95
C PRO A 111 1.21 3.26 19.34
N VAL A 112 1.03 3.06 18.04
CA VAL A 112 1.67 1.94 17.29
C VAL A 112 3.19 2.03 17.36
N ALA A 113 3.76 3.21 17.13
CA ALA A 113 5.22 3.39 17.14
C ALA A 113 5.81 3.20 18.54
N THR A 114 5.16 3.71 19.60
CA THR A 114 5.61 3.48 20.98
C THR A 114 5.49 2.01 21.40
N ALA A 115 4.47 1.31 20.94
CA ALA A 115 4.30 -0.13 21.20
C ALA A 115 5.43 -0.95 20.54
N GLN A 116 5.84 -0.59 19.33
CA GLN A 116 6.94 -1.23 18.60
C GLN A 116 8.32 -0.95 19.19
N CYS A 117 8.45 0.07 20.05
CA CYS A 117 9.71 0.45 20.73
C CYS A 117 9.67 0.20 22.24
N HIS A 118 8.71 -0.58 22.73
CA HIS A 118 8.45 -0.74 24.17
C HIS A 118 9.69 -1.23 24.95
N GLY A 119 10.41 -2.21 24.41
CA GLY A 119 11.60 -2.78 25.03
C GLY A 119 12.72 -1.74 25.21
N PHE A 120 13.01 -0.98 24.14
CA PHE A 120 13.99 0.10 24.19
C PHE A 120 13.59 1.19 25.19
N LEU A 121 12.35 1.67 25.13
CA LEU A 121 11.83 2.75 25.98
C LEU A 121 11.85 2.33 27.45
N ARG A 122 11.41 1.13 27.76
CA ARG A 122 11.40 0.59 29.13
C ARG A 122 12.82 0.45 29.72
N SER A 123 13.80 0.08 28.90
CA SER A 123 15.16 -0.16 29.34
C SER A 123 15.95 1.13 29.53
N ASN A 124 15.71 2.15 28.70
CA ASN A 124 16.51 3.37 28.66
C ASN A 124 15.80 4.60 29.27
N LEU A 125 14.46 4.61 29.25
CA LEU A 125 13.63 5.73 29.70
C LEU A 125 12.42 5.24 30.54
N PRO A 126 12.66 4.45 31.60
CA PRO A 126 11.62 3.75 32.36
C PRO A 126 10.62 4.68 33.09
N THR A 127 11.00 5.95 33.30
CA THR A 127 10.22 6.94 34.05
C THR A 127 9.59 8.01 33.14
N ALA A 128 9.86 7.96 31.83
CA ALA A 128 9.35 8.96 30.91
C ALA A 128 7.85 8.75 30.62
N ASP A 129 7.10 9.84 30.65
CA ASP A 129 5.68 9.86 30.30
C ASP A 129 5.48 9.78 28.79
N ILE A 130 4.59 8.89 28.32
CA ILE A 130 4.26 8.78 26.91
C ILE A 130 3.06 9.69 26.57
N ARG A 131 3.27 10.61 25.64
CA ARG A 131 2.24 11.51 25.09
C ARG A 131 1.84 11.07 23.70
N ILE A 132 0.55 10.83 23.53
CA ILE A 132 0.00 10.35 22.27
C ILE A 132 -0.16 11.50 21.27
N THR A 133 0.30 11.25 20.04
CA THR A 133 0.11 12.12 18.87
C THR A 133 -0.57 11.36 17.73
N ASN A 134 -1.10 12.10 16.72
CA ASN A 134 -1.79 11.47 15.58
C ASN A 134 -0.80 10.87 14.55
N SER A 135 0.46 11.32 14.56
CA SER A 135 1.50 10.78 13.69
C SER A 135 2.87 10.93 14.34
N THR A 136 3.83 10.12 13.89
CA THR A 136 5.24 10.21 14.30
C THR A 136 5.88 11.55 13.90
N ALA A 137 5.49 12.11 12.74
CA ALA A 137 5.98 13.41 12.30
C ALA A 137 5.39 14.57 13.11
N GLU A 138 4.13 14.48 13.57
CA GLU A 138 3.54 15.43 14.52
C GLU A 138 4.31 15.41 15.85
N ALA A 139 4.70 14.25 16.32
CA ALA A 139 5.54 14.11 17.52
C ALA A 139 6.87 14.85 17.36
N ALA A 140 7.56 14.65 16.24
CA ALA A 140 8.80 15.36 15.94
C ALA A 140 8.61 16.89 15.90
N LYS A 141 7.51 17.35 15.28
CA LYS A 141 7.15 18.77 15.25
C LYS A 141 6.96 19.33 16.67
N ILE A 142 6.18 18.65 17.52
CA ILE A 142 5.95 19.09 18.92
C ILE A 142 7.28 19.21 19.68
N VAL A 143 8.17 18.23 19.53
CA VAL A 143 9.48 18.24 20.18
C VAL A 143 10.34 19.40 19.65
N SER A 144 10.30 19.71 18.37
CA SER A 144 11.05 20.83 17.80
C SER A 144 10.60 22.20 18.33
N GLU A 145 9.29 22.32 18.60
CA GLU A 145 8.66 23.55 19.12
C GLU A 145 8.71 23.65 20.66
N SER A 146 9.14 22.59 21.37
CA SER A 146 9.24 22.60 22.82
C SER A 146 10.33 23.56 23.31
N THR A 147 10.17 24.12 24.51
CA THR A 147 11.15 25.04 25.09
C THR A 147 12.19 24.33 25.98
N GLY A 148 11.90 23.11 26.42
CA GLY A 148 12.75 22.29 27.29
C GLY A 148 13.69 21.36 26.52
N LEU A 149 14.64 20.76 27.27
CA LEU A 149 15.53 19.67 26.78
C LEU A 149 15.14 18.33 27.40
N ASN A 150 13.88 18.14 27.74
CA ASN A 150 13.36 16.96 28.43
C ASN A 150 12.37 16.15 27.61
N THR A 151 12.14 16.55 26.35
CA THR A 151 11.19 15.90 25.45
C THR A 151 11.88 15.17 24.31
N ALA A 152 11.34 14.02 23.92
CA ALA A 152 11.79 13.23 22.78
C ALA A 152 10.61 12.80 21.89
N ALA A 153 10.88 12.54 20.62
CA ALA A 153 9.91 11.92 19.70
C ALA A 153 10.40 10.56 19.22
N VAL A 154 9.50 9.59 19.15
CA VAL A 154 9.74 8.37 18.38
C VAL A 154 9.18 8.60 16.98
N ALA A 155 10.08 8.71 15.99
CA ALA A 155 9.73 9.12 14.63
C ALA A 155 10.77 8.59 13.61
N PRO A 156 10.48 8.68 12.29
CA PRO A 156 11.46 8.32 11.28
C PRO A 156 12.61 9.33 11.23
N ARG A 157 13.78 8.86 10.74
CA ARG A 157 14.99 9.69 10.63
C ARG A 157 14.78 10.97 9.82
N ASN A 158 14.04 10.91 8.71
CA ASN A 158 13.76 12.08 7.87
C ASN A 158 12.99 13.20 8.61
N ALA A 159 12.26 12.87 9.67
CA ALA A 159 11.63 13.89 10.50
C ALA A 159 12.66 14.73 11.28
N ALA A 160 13.83 14.16 11.62
CA ALA A 160 14.92 14.92 12.23
C ALA A 160 15.42 16.03 11.29
N ASP A 161 15.65 15.70 10.03
CA ASP A 161 16.10 16.66 9.01
C ASP A 161 15.06 17.77 8.77
N VAL A 162 13.76 17.40 8.71
CA VAL A 162 12.65 18.35 8.49
C VAL A 162 12.49 19.33 9.64
N TYR A 163 12.62 18.86 10.88
CA TYR A 163 12.30 19.65 12.07
C TYR A 163 13.54 20.14 12.86
N GLY A 164 14.75 19.90 12.33
CA GLY A 164 16.01 20.35 12.96
C GLY A 164 16.27 19.66 14.30
N LEU A 165 16.01 18.36 14.39
CA LEU A 165 16.23 17.54 15.57
C LEU A 165 17.48 16.67 15.43
N ASP A 166 18.07 16.29 16.56
CA ASP A 166 19.16 15.31 16.63
C ASP A 166 18.58 13.90 16.80
N VAL A 167 19.22 12.93 16.13
CA VAL A 167 18.95 11.50 16.32
C VAL A 167 19.89 10.97 17.41
N ILE A 168 19.37 10.62 18.58
CA ILE A 168 20.21 10.11 19.70
C ILE A 168 20.18 8.59 19.82
N ALA A 169 19.21 7.92 19.20
CA ALA A 169 19.18 6.47 19.04
C ALA A 169 18.47 6.10 17.73
N GLU A 170 19.05 5.17 16.99
CA GLU A 170 18.53 4.66 15.72
C GLU A 170 18.02 3.23 15.90
N ASN A 171 17.08 2.82 15.03
CA ASN A 171 16.56 1.44 15.01
C ASN A 171 16.12 0.94 16.38
N ILE A 172 15.30 1.76 17.07
CA ILE A 172 14.86 1.46 18.45
C ILE A 172 13.65 0.52 18.50
N ALA A 173 13.17 0.03 17.36
CA ALA A 173 12.06 -0.91 17.29
C ALA A 173 12.48 -2.30 17.82
N ASP A 174 11.56 -2.96 18.54
CA ASP A 174 11.79 -4.28 19.15
C ASP A 174 11.83 -5.41 18.13
N GLN A 175 11.27 -5.21 16.93
CA GLN A 175 11.22 -6.20 15.85
C GLN A 175 11.91 -5.65 14.61
N GLU A 176 12.76 -6.48 14.01
CA GLU A 176 13.38 -6.21 12.70
C GLU A 176 12.43 -6.53 11.54
N GLY A 177 12.71 -5.95 10.37
CA GLY A 177 11.98 -6.27 9.14
C GLY A 177 10.59 -5.65 9.06
N ASN A 178 10.32 -4.58 9.83
CA ASN A 178 9.10 -3.81 9.70
C ASN A 178 9.09 -3.07 8.35
N GLN A 179 8.11 -3.37 7.50
CA GLN A 179 7.96 -2.75 6.18
C GLN A 179 6.55 -2.20 6.00
N THR A 180 6.45 -1.09 5.29
CA THR A 180 5.15 -0.56 4.86
C THR A 180 5.10 -0.51 3.34
N ARG A 181 3.99 -1.04 2.81
CA ARG A 181 3.62 -0.93 1.41
C ARG A 181 2.72 0.28 1.21
N PHE A 182 3.11 1.13 0.29
CA PHE A 182 2.34 2.27 -0.21
C PHE A 182 1.88 2.00 -1.63
N VAL A 183 0.80 2.65 -2.02
CA VAL A 183 0.30 2.61 -3.40
C VAL A 183 0.17 4.01 -3.98
N LEU A 184 0.55 4.13 -5.23
CA LEU A 184 0.28 5.30 -6.07
C LEU A 184 -1.02 5.03 -6.81
N VAL A 185 -2.01 5.90 -6.65
CA VAL A 185 -3.34 5.75 -7.25
C VAL A 185 -3.67 6.92 -8.16
N GLY A 186 -4.42 6.65 -9.22
CA GLY A 186 -4.89 7.66 -10.18
C GLY A 186 -6.24 7.29 -10.77
N LYS A 187 -6.88 8.24 -11.48
CA LYS A 187 -8.19 8.02 -12.11
C LYS A 187 -8.13 7.06 -13.29
N GLU A 188 -7.08 7.14 -14.06
CA GLU A 188 -6.95 6.46 -15.34
C GLU A 188 -5.53 5.88 -15.48
N ASN A 189 -5.36 5.09 -16.52
CA ASN A 189 -4.12 4.45 -16.92
C ASN A 189 -3.74 3.22 -16.11
N ILE A 190 -3.65 2.12 -16.84
CA ILE A 190 -2.97 0.91 -16.41
C ILE A 190 -1.53 1.04 -16.92
N PRO A 191 -0.49 0.97 -16.06
CA PRO A 191 0.90 0.97 -16.49
C PRO A 191 1.18 -0.12 -17.52
N ALA A 192 2.22 0.05 -18.33
CA ALA A 192 2.67 -1.02 -19.22
C ALA A 192 3.25 -2.18 -18.40
N PRO A 193 3.14 -3.42 -18.87
CA PRO A 193 3.68 -4.58 -18.17
C PRO A 193 5.21 -4.50 -18.06
N THR A 194 5.73 -4.92 -16.91
CA THR A 194 7.17 -4.94 -16.61
C THR A 194 7.73 -6.36 -16.55
N GLY A 195 6.86 -7.38 -16.53
CA GLY A 195 7.22 -8.76 -16.28
C GLY A 195 7.27 -9.13 -14.78
N ASN A 196 7.20 -8.15 -13.89
CA ASN A 196 7.06 -8.34 -12.46
C ASN A 196 5.90 -7.48 -11.96
N ASP A 197 4.69 -7.90 -12.29
CA ASP A 197 3.49 -7.11 -12.10
C ASP A 197 2.51 -7.81 -11.15
N ARG A 198 1.62 -7.01 -10.59
CA ARG A 198 0.53 -7.44 -9.73
C ARG A 198 -0.79 -6.88 -10.26
N THR A 199 -1.83 -7.72 -10.24
CA THR A 199 -3.20 -7.32 -10.55
C THR A 199 -4.04 -7.37 -9.27
N ALA A 200 -4.67 -6.25 -8.94
CA ALA A 200 -5.56 -6.13 -7.80
C ALA A 200 -7.02 -6.10 -8.26
N ILE A 201 -7.85 -6.96 -7.66
CA ILE A 201 -9.30 -7.04 -7.95
C ILE A 201 -10.12 -7.20 -6.68
N VAL A 202 -11.40 -6.89 -6.78
CA VAL A 202 -12.40 -7.23 -5.78
C VAL A 202 -13.49 -8.07 -6.44
N VAL A 203 -13.79 -9.22 -5.84
CA VAL A 203 -14.93 -10.05 -6.25
C VAL A 203 -16.03 -9.89 -5.20
N PHE A 204 -17.18 -9.34 -5.62
CA PHE A 204 -18.37 -9.30 -4.80
C PHE A 204 -19.14 -10.60 -5.01
N GLN A 205 -19.27 -11.41 -3.96
CA GLN A 205 -19.98 -12.69 -4.07
C GLN A 205 -21.42 -12.47 -4.50
N ARG A 206 -21.87 -13.26 -5.48
CA ARG A 206 -23.24 -13.24 -5.96
C ARG A 206 -24.20 -13.87 -4.94
N ALA A 207 -23.75 -14.90 -4.24
CA ALA A 207 -24.46 -15.57 -3.15
C ALA A 207 -23.44 -16.14 -2.15
N ASP A 208 -23.78 -16.10 -0.85
CA ASP A 208 -22.99 -16.76 0.19
C ASP A 208 -23.40 -18.23 0.27
N GLU A 209 -22.79 -19.04 -0.58
CA GLU A 209 -23.06 -20.49 -0.67
C GLU A 209 -21.80 -21.29 -0.33
N PRO A 210 -21.96 -22.48 0.24
CA PRO A 210 -20.82 -23.38 0.50
C PRO A 210 -20.02 -23.63 -0.78
N GLY A 211 -18.71 -23.33 -0.73
CA GLY A 211 -17.80 -23.50 -1.88
C GLY A 211 -17.66 -22.30 -2.81
N SER A 212 -18.40 -21.20 -2.61
CA SER A 212 -18.31 -20.00 -3.47
C SER A 212 -16.90 -19.41 -3.50
N LEU A 213 -16.23 -19.26 -2.35
CA LEU A 213 -14.83 -18.82 -2.31
C LEU A 213 -13.90 -19.81 -3.03
N LEU A 214 -14.11 -21.12 -2.83
CA LEU A 214 -13.31 -22.14 -3.50
C LEU A 214 -13.44 -22.03 -5.03
N ALA A 215 -14.66 -21.81 -5.55
CA ALA A 215 -14.89 -21.63 -6.96
C ALA A 215 -14.14 -20.40 -7.53
N ILE A 216 -14.07 -19.30 -6.77
CA ILE A 216 -13.27 -18.12 -7.14
C ILE A 216 -11.78 -18.47 -7.17
N LEU A 217 -11.26 -19.13 -6.14
CA LEU A 217 -9.84 -19.50 -6.05
C LEU A 217 -9.42 -20.51 -7.13
N GLN A 218 -10.34 -21.38 -7.57
CA GLN A 218 -10.08 -22.35 -8.65
C GLN A 218 -9.75 -21.67 -9.99
N GLU A 219 -10.28 -20.47 -10.26
CA GLU A 219 -9.96 -19.73 -11.49
C GLU A 219 -8.47 -19.37 -11.57
N PHE A 220 -7.86 -19.01 -10.44
CA PHE A 220 -6.44 -18.72 -10.36
C PHE A 220 -5.60 -20.00 -10.33
N ALA A 221 -6.03 -20.99 -9.54
CA ALA A 221 -5.31 -22.24 -9.38
C ALA A 221 -5.21 -23.04 -10.68
N ALA A 222 -6.28 -23.11 -11.48
CA ALA A 222 -6.31 -23.79 -12.78
C ALA A 222 -5.32 -23.18 -13.78
N ARG A 223 -5.08 -21.87 -13.67
CA ARG A 223 -4.16 -21.11 -14.51
C ARG A 223 -2.76 -20.95 -13.89
N ARG A 224 -2.52 -21.56 -12.72
CA ARG A 224 -1.28 -21.45 -11.95
C ARG A 224 -0.88 -20.01 -11.64
N ILE A 225 -1.85 -19.13 -11.46
CA ILE A 225 -1.65 -17.75 -11.03
C ILE A 225 -1.50 -17.76 -9.51
N ASN A 226 -0.40 -17.21 -8.99
CA ASN A 226 -0.20 -17.06 -7.56
C ASN A 226 -1.04 -15.90 -7.04
N LEU A 227 -1.72 -16.11 -5.90
CA LEU A 227 -2.36 -15.04 -5.13
C LEU A 227 -1.42 -14.63 -4.00
N SER A 228 -0.83 -13.46 -4.13
CA SER A 228 0.10 -12.94 -3.11
C SER A 228 -0.64 -12.45 -1.85
N GLN A 229 -1.92 -12.08 -1.97
CA GLN A 229 -2.76 -11.68 -0.85
C GLN A 229 -4.24 -11.96 -1.13
N LEU A 230 -4.97 -12.36 -0.10
CA LEU A 230 -6.42 -12.56 -0.11
C LEU A 230 -7.00 -11.96 1.18
N LEU A 231 -7.92 -11.02 1.04
CA LEU A 231 -8.61 -10.39 2.16
C LEU A 231 -10.12 -10.56 2.00
N SER A 232 -10.80 -10.93 3.08
CA SER A 232 -12.25 -10.95 3.16
C SER A 232 -12.76 -9.69 3.86
N ARG A 233 -13.70 -8.97 3.23
CA ARG A 233 -14.30 -7.76 3.81
C ARG A 233 -15.82 -7.81 3.72
N PRO A 234 -16.55 -7.37 4.78
CA PRO A 234 -17.99 -7.20 4.68
C PRO A 234 -18.34 -6.14 3.62
N THR A 235 -19.35 -6.40 2.80
CA THR A 235 -19.71 -5.51 1.68
C THR A 235 -20.31 -4.17 2.10
N LYS A 236 -20.55 -3.96 3.40
CA LYS A 236 -21.29 -2.79 3.94
C LYS A 236 -22.73 -2.65 3.40
N ARG A 237 -23.22 -3.63 2.64
CA ARG A 237 -24.58 -3.70 2.06
C ARG A 237 -25.30 -4.92 2.59
N GLY A 238 -26.55 -4.78 2.99
CA GLY A 238 -27.42 -5.91 3.34
C GLY A 238 -27.19 -6.57 4.71
N GLY A 239 -26.40 -5.96 5.61
CA GLY A 239 -26.16 -6.50 6.97
C GLY A 239 -24.96 -7.45 7.06
N LEU A 240 -24.87 -8.18 8.18
CA LEU A 240 -23.83 -9.19 8.40
C LEU A 240 -24.05 -10.42 7.50
N GLY A 241 -22.96 -10.99 6.97
CA GLY A 241 -22.99 -12.21 6.16
C GLY A 241 -22.68 -12.00 4.69
N ASN A 242 -22.71 -10.76 4.17
CA ASN A 242 -22.30 -10.49 2.80
C ASN A 242 -20.84 -10.04 2.76
N TYR A 243 -20.01 -10.77 2.02
CA TYR A 243 -18.57 -10.52 1.90
C TYR A 243 -18.16 -10.26 0.46
N CYS A 244 -17.11 -9.47 0.30
CA CYS A 244 -16.31 -9.41 -0.92
C CYS A 244 -14.89 -9.90 -0.63
N PHE A 245 -14.22 -10.38 -1.67
CA PHE A 245 -12.85 -10.84 -1.60
C PHE A 245 -11.94 -9.92 -2.41
N ILE A 246 -10.97 -9.32 -1.72
CA ILE A 246 -9.95 -8.51 -2.34
C ILE A 246 -8.75 -9.43 -2.59
N MET A 247 -8.32 -9.50 -3.84
CA MET A 247 -7.27 -10.42 -4.26
C MET A 247 -6.18 -9.67 -5.00
N TYR A 248 -4.96 -10.02 -4.66
CA TYR A 248 -3.76 -9.54 -5.33
C TYR A 248 -3.11 -10.73 -6.02
N ALA A 249 -3.26 -10.78 -7.33
CA ALA A 249 -2.73 -11.84 -8.18
C ALA A 249 -1.41 -11.39 -8.82
N ASP A 250 -0.46 -12.30 -8.89
CA ASP A 250 0.76 -12.04 -9.62
C ASP A 250 0.49 -12.09 -11.12
N GLY A 251 0.85 -11.05 -11.86
CA GLY A 251 0.69 -10.89 -13.29
C GLY A 251 0.00 -9.61 -13.69
N HIS A 252 0.07 -9.32 -14.95
CA HIS A 252 -0.51 -8.14 -15.56
C HIS A 252 -1.79 -8.50 -16.34
N ILE A 253 -2.74 -7.58 -16.44
CA ILE A 253 -3.98 -7.79 -17.24
C ILE A 253 -3.71 -8.07 -18.73
N SER A 254 -2.52 -7.71 -19.23
CA SER A 254 -2.10 -8.05 -20.59
C SER A 254 -1.63 -9.52 -20.73
N ASP A 255 -1.42 -10.24 -19.63
CA ASP A 255 -1.08 -11.65 -19.63
C ASP A 255 -2.37 -12.44 -19.94
N GLU A 256 -2.33 -13.32 -20.93
CA GLU A 256 -3.53 -14.03 -21.38
C GLU A 256 -4.19 -14.85 -20.26
N LEU A 257 -3.39 -15.48 -19.39
CA LEU A 257 -3.92 -16.24 -18.26
C LEU A 257 -4.60 -15.37 -17.21
N VAL A 258 -4.06 -14.17 -16.93
CA VAL A 258 -4.69 -13.22 -16.00
C VAL A 258 -5.98 -12.68 -16.60
N ALA A 259 -5.96 -12.28 -17.87
CA ALA A 259 -7.13 -11.79 -18.58
C ALA A 259 -8.25 -12.86 -18.65
N ASP A 260 -7.89 -14.12 -18.88
CA ASP A 260 -8.82 -15.24 -18.93
C ASP A 260 -9.44 -15.54 -17.57
N ALA A 261 -8.64 -15.53 -16.49
CA ALA A 261 -9.15 -15.67 -15.12
C ALA A 261 -10.17 -14.57 -14.78
N LEU A 262 -9.85 -13.32 -15.12
CA LEU A 262 -10.75 -12.18 -14.87
C LEU A 262 -12.03 -12.25 -15.71
N ARG A 263 -11.95 -12.74 -16.95
CA ARG A 263 -13.11 -12.96 -17.83
C ARG A 263 -14.07 -13.99 -17.23
N ASP A 264 -13.53 -15.12 -16.74
CA ASP A 264 -14.33 -16.17 -16.10
C ASP A 264 -14.94 -15.69 -14.79
N LEU A 265 -14.17 -14.99 -13.95
CA LEU A 265 -14.69 -14.41 -12.70
C LEU A 265 -15.84 -13.43 -12.99
N HIS A 266 -15.67 -12.53 -13.96
CA HIS A 266 -16.71 -11.57 -14.32
C HIS A 266 -17.97 -12.26 -14.86
N ALA A 267 -17.79 -13.29 -15.67
CA ALA A 267 -18.92 -14.05 -16.22
C ALA A 267 -19.69 -14.85 -15.14
N LYS A 268 -18.99 -15.42 -14.16
CA LYS A 268 -19.57 -16.29 -13.12
C LYS A 268 -20.10 -15.52 -11.92
N GLN A 269 -19.35 -14.52 -11.44
CA GLN A 269 -19.71 -13.73 -10.24
C GLN A 269 -20.54 -12.49 -10.58
N GLY A 270 -20.34 -11.90 -11.76
CA GLY A 270 -21.10 -10.76 -12.27
C GLY A 270 -20.68 -9.39 -11.73
N ASP A 271 -20.09 -9.31 -10.54
CA ASP A 271 -19.62 -8.05 -9.96
C ASP A 271 -18.15 -8.20 -9.51
N VAL A 272 -17.26 -7.78 -10.42
CA VAL A 272 -15.80 -7.77 -10.20
C VAL A 272 -15.29 -6.36 -10.46
N LYS A 273 -14.71 -5.76 -9.41
CA LYS A 273 -14.04 -4.47 -9.52
C LYS A 273 -12.55 -4.67 -9.80
N PHE A 274 -12.08 -4.12 -10.89
CA PHE A 274 -10.66 -4.03 -11.20
C PHE A 274 -10.06 -2.82 -10.51
N MET A 275 -9.00 -3.03 -9.70
CA MET A 275 -8.31 -1.96 -8.96
C MET A 275 -6.96 -1.58 -9.56
N GLY A 276 -6.48 -2.29 -10.58
CA GLY A 276 -5.25 -1.98 -11.31
C GLY A 276 -4.37 -3.19 -11.59
N SER A 277 -3.53 -3.07 -12.62
CA SER A 277 -2.37 -3.92 -12.87
C SER A 277 -1.13 -3.02 -12.93
N TYR A 278 -0.12 -3.32 -12.15
CA TYR A 278 0.97 -2.40 -11.88
C TYR A 278 2.26 -3.12 -11.50
N PRO A 279 3.44 -2.46 -11.65
CA PRO A 279 4.72 -3.01 -11.21
C PRO A 279 4.70 -3.36 -9.72
N ALA A 280 5.08 -4.61 -9.41
CA ALA A 280 5.22 -5.08 -8.03
C ALA A 280 6.58 -4.66 -7.47
N ALA A 281 6.61 -4.17 -6.20
CA ALA A 281 7.84 -3.77 -5.53
C ALA A 281 8.74 -4.98 -5.17
N VAL A 282 8.12 -6.12 -4.87
CA VAL A 282 8.83 -7.36 -4.54
C VAL A 282 8.94 -8.24 -5.78
N LYS A 283 10.14 -8.75 -6.07
CA LYS A 283 10.35 -9.66 -7.21
C LYS A 283 9.70 -11.01 -6.95
N HIS A 284 8.86 -11.43 -7.87
CA HIS A 284 8.26 -12.76 -7.91
C HIS A 284 8.99 -13.67 -8.92
N ALA A 285 8.85 -14.99 -8.79
CA ALA A 285 9.53 -15.96 -9.70
C ALA A 285 8.97 -15.83 -11.13
N GLN A 286 9.76 -15.26 -12.03
CA GLN A 286 9.40 -14.95 -13.42
C GLN A 286 9.30 -16.19 -14.35
N ASN A 287 10.11 -17.25 -14.12
CA ASN A 287 10.29 -18.33 -15.09
C ASN A 287 9.06 -19.21 -15.38
N THR A 288 8.10 -19.28 -14.48
CA THR A 288 6.90 -20.14 -14.66
C THR A 288 5.85 -19.50 -15.56
N ARG A 289 5.79 -18.18 -15.61
CA ARG A 289 4.80 -17.41 -16.37
C ARG A 289 5.06 -17.41 -17.87
N GLU A 290 6.28 -17.08 -18.29
CA GLU A 290 6.64 -16.98 -19.71
C GLU A 290 6.34 -18.27 -20.48
N HIS A 291 6.60 -19.42 -19.86
CA HIS A 291 6.26 -20.72 -20.45
C HIS A 291 4.78 -21.04 -20.48
N ALA A 292 4.02 -20.56 -19.48
CA ALA A 292 2.57 -20.76 -19.43
C ALA A 292 1.87 -19.88 -20.46
N ASP A 293 2.25 -18.62 -20.59
CA ASP A 293 1.72 -17.68 -21.57
C ASP A 293 2.00 -18.09 -23.01
N ALA A 294 3.20 -18.65 -23.28
CA ALA A 294 3.56 -19.15 -24.60
C ALA A 294 2.64 -20.31 -25.03
N ARG A 295 2.38 -21.28 -24.14
CA ARG A 295 1.47 -22.41 -24.42
C ARG A 295 0.05 -21.97 -24.62
N TRP A 296 -0.39 -20.94 -23.90
CA TRP A 296 -1.75 -20.44 -24.00
C TRP A 296 -1.97 -19.71 -25.34
N ARG A 297 -0.99 -18.90 -25.80
CA ARG A 297 -1.03 -18.26 -27.12
C ARG A 297 -1.08 -19.30 -28.24
N GLU A 298 -0.25 -20.36 -28.16
CA GLU A 298 -0.28 -21.46 -29.11
C GLU A 298 -1.67 -22.13 -29.17
N ALA A 299 -2.32 -22.32 -28.02
CA ALA A 299 -3.66 -22.88 -27.94
C ALA A 299 -4.73 -21.92 -28.52
N ASP A 300 -4.60 -20.61 -28.30
CA ASP A 300 -5.52 -19.59 -28.84
C ASP A 300 -5.40 -19.48 -30.38
N ASP A 301 -4.17 -19.51 -30.89
CA ASP A 301 -3.89 -19.55 -32.32
C ASP A 301 -4.53 -20.79 -32.96
N TRP A 302 -4.40 -21.97 -32.34
CA TRP A 302 -5.05 -23.19 -32.81
C TRP A 302 -6.58 -23.09 -32.85
N VAL A 303 -7.21 -22.55 -31.79
CA VAL A 303 -8.66 -22.32 -31.77
C VAL A 303 -9.09 -21.33 -32.86
N SER A 304 -8.30 -20.27 -33.05
CA SER A 304 -8.54 -19.26 -34.08
C SER A 304 -8.46 -19.85 -35.49
N GLU A 305 -7.52 -20.76 -35.75
CA GLU A 305 -7.40 -21.50 -37.00
C GLU A 305 -8.66 -22.36 -37.25
N LEU A 306 -9.10 -23.11 -36.22
CA LEU A 306 -10.34 -23.90 -36.30
C LEU A 306 -11.56 -23.02 -36.62
N ARG A 307 -11.69 -21.87 -35.97
CA ARG A 307 -12.78 -20.91 -36.22
C ARG A 307 -12.75 -20.36 -37.64
N SER A 308 -11.57 -20.17 -38.24
CA SER A 308 -11.40 -19.69 -39.59
C SER A 308 -11.94 -20.68 -40.64
N GLN A 309 -12.03 -21.98 -40.29
CA GLN A 309 -12.54 -23.05 -41.16
C GLN A 309 -14.07 -23.18 -41.14
N ILE A 310 -14.77 -22.41 -40.28
CA ILE A 310 -16.25 -22.42 -40.27
C ILE A 310 -16.77 -21.84 -41.59
N ALA A 311 -17.49 -22.66 -42.37
CA ALA A 311 -18.13 -22.21 -43.57
C ALA A 311 -19.19 -21.14 -43.23
N ARG A 312 -19.18 -20.02 -43.96
CA ARG A 312 -20.17 -18.94 -43.86
C ARG A 312 -21.44 -19.28 -44.61
#